data_968e5693eb3726030fa65b4aa245d853
#
_entry.id   968e5693eb3726030fa65b4aa245d853
#
_cell.length_a   1.000
_cell.length_b   1.000
_cell.length_c   1.000
_cell.angle_alpha   90.00
_cell.angle_beta   90.00
_cell.angle_gamma   90.00
#
_symmetry.space_group_name_H-M   'P 1'
#
loop_
_entity.id
_entity.type
_entity.pdbx_description
1 polymer ?
#
loop_
_entity_poly.entity_id
_entity_poly.type
_entity_poly.pdbx_seq_one_letter_code
_entity_poly.pdbx_strand_id
1 'polypeptide(L)'
;SESSRLCDDVAGWATALQLIALSARQNNSPTHQSARRLAGINASHLSDYLVDEVLDSVDPATRNFLLKSSLLRSMNDALIVRVTGSENGQLQLEEIERQGLFLTRMDDPGEWFSYHPLFGSFLRQRCQWELAVELPEIHRAAAESWMAQGFPSEAIHHALAAGDASMLRDILLNH
;
A
#
# COMPACT_ATOMS: atom_id res chain seq x y z
N SER A 1 7.57 -20.03 -15.73
CA SER A 1 7.67 -21.47 -15.42
C SER A 1 6.65 -21.78 -14.33
N GLU A 2 6.18 -23.03 -14.28
CA GLU A 2 5.15 -23.50 -13.32
C GLU A 2 5.54 -23.27 -11.86
N SER A 3 6.81 -23.38 -11.53
CA SER A 3 7.33 -23.16 -10.17
C SER A 3 7.14 -21.73 -9.67
N SER A 4 7.23 -20.71 -10.54
CA SER A 4 6.96 -19.31 -10.18
C SER A 4 5.48 -19.09 -9.86
N ARG A 5 4.57 -19.69 -10.62
CA ARG A 5 3.13 -19.59 -10.37
C ARG A 5 2.71 -20.24 -9.07
N LEU A 6 3.27 -21.41 -8.77
CA LEU A 6 3.01 -22.13 -7.51
C LEU A 6 3.53 -21.34 -6.29
N CYS A 7 4.69 -20.68 -6.39
CA CYS A 7 5.17 -19.79 -5.32
C CYS A 7 4.27 -18.57 -5.11
N ASP A 8 3.79 -17.97 -6.20
CA ASP A 8 2.88 -16.83 -6.16
C ASP A 8 1.50 -17.23 -5.59
N ASP A 9 1.00 -18.41 -5.96
CA ASP A 9 -0.26 -18.95 -5.43
C ASP A 9 -0.15 -19.28 -3.93
N VAL A 10 0.97 -19.87 -3.48
CA VAL A 10 1.19 -20.20 -2.06
C VAL A 10 1.39 -18.93 -1.22
N ALA A 11 2.10 -17.92 -1.73
CA ALA A 11 2.25 -16.63 -1.06
C ALA A 11 0.88 -15.92 -0.95
N GLY A 12 0.05 -15.99 -1.99
CA GLY A 12 -1.32 -15.47 -1.98
C GLY A 12 -2.20 -16.15 -0.93
N TRP A 13 -2.07 -17.46 -0.76
CA TRP A 13 -2.81 -18.23 0.25
C TRP A 13 -2.39 -17.88 1.68
N ALA A 14 -1.10 -17.74 1.95
CA ALA A 14 -0.59 -17.35 3.26
C ALA A 14 -1.09 -15.94 3.63
N THR A 15 -1.09 -15.01 2.67
CA THR A 15 -1.61 -13.64 2.85
C THR A 15 -3.11 -13.64 3.08
N ALA A 16 -3.89 -14.44 2.33
CA ALA A 16 -5.31 -14.59 2.53
C ALA A 16 -5.64 -15.13 3.94
N LEU A 17 -4.90 -16.11 4.42
CA LEU A 17 -5.06 -16.64 5.78
C LEU A 17 -4.71 -15.60 6.86
N GLN A 18 -3.70 -14.78 6.64
CA GLN A 18 -3.36 -13.68 7.56
C GLN A 18 -4.45 -12.60 7.57
N LEU A 19 -5.02 -12.26 6.41
CA LEU A 19 -6.16 -11.34 6.31
C LEU A 19 -7.39 -11.86 7.05
N ILE A 20 -7.71 -13.15 6.90
CA ILE A 20 -8.80 -13.80 7.65
C ILE A 20 -8.53 -13.74 9.15
N ALA A 21 -7.30 -14.03 9.58
CA ALA A 21 -6.93 -13.99 10.99
C ALA A 21 -7.00 -12.56 11.59
N LEU A 22 -6.66 -11.54 10.80
CA LEU A 22 -6.77 -10.14 11.20
C LEU A 22 -8.23 -9.68 11.32
N SER A 23 -9.06 -9.96 10.34
CA SER A 23 -10.49 -9.62 10.39
C SER A 23 -11.19 -10.31 11.56
N ALA A 24 -10.82 -11.56 11.89
CA ALA A 24 -11.32 -12.28 13.04
C ALA A 24 -10.88 -11.67 14.39
N ARG A 25 -9.69 -11.09 14.44
CA ARG A 25 -9.18 -10.41 15.66
C ARG A 25 -9.88 -9.08 15.94
N GLN A 26 -10.21 -8.33 14.90
CA GLN A 26 -10.84 -7.01 15.03
C GLN A 26 -12.34 -7.11 15.29
N ASN A 27 -13.03 -8.10 14.75
CA ASN A 27 -14.49 -8.23 14.81
C ASN A 27 -15.04 -9.10 15.95
N ASN A 28 -14.26 -9.55 16.90
CA ASN A 28 -14.69 -10.31 18.09
C ASN A 28 -15.85 -11.33 17.87
N SER A 29 -16.12 -11.72 16.63
CA SER A 29 -17.15 -12.68 16.23
C SER A 29 -16.62 -13.60 15.13
N PRO A 30 -16.42 -14.91 15.45
CA PRO A 30 -16.09 -15.88 14.42
C PRO A 30 -17.36 -16.21 13.63
N THR A 31 -17.61 -15.49 12.56
CA THR A 31 -18.71 -15.84 11.67
C THR A 31 -18.29 -17.02 10.78
N HIS A 32 -18.73 -18.22 11.16
CA HIS A 32 -18.74 -19.42 10.31
C HIS A 32 -19.39 -19.18 8.92
N GLN A 33 -20.11 -18.07 8.74
CA GLN A 33 -20.66 -17.65 7.45
C GLN A 33 -19.60 -17.08 6.51
N SER A 34 -18.59 -16.37 7.00
CA SER A 34 -17.49 -15.84 6.17
C SER A 34 -16.67 -16.98 5.57
N ALA A 35 -16.30 -17.98 6.38
CA ALA A 35 -15.55 -19.15 5.91
C ALA A 35 -16.31 -19.99 4.86
N ARG A 36 -17.65 -20.08 4.92
CA ARG A 36 -18.46 -20.79 3.93
C ARG A 36 -18.62 -20.07 2.60
N ARG A 37 -18.59 -18.72 2.61
CA ARG A 37 -18.59 -17.92 1.37
C ARG A 37 -17.26 -18.05 0.62
N LEU A 38 -16.17 -18.30 1.33
CA LEU A 38 -14.82 -18.39 0.78
C LEU A 38 -14.54 -19.70 0.03
N ALA A 39 -15.28 -20.77 0.29
CA ALA A 39 -15.05 -22.09 -0.30
C ALA A 39 -15.35 -22.22 -1.81
N GLY A 40 -15.88 -21.17 -2.44
CA GLY A 40 -16.24 -21.17 -3.88
C GLY A 40 -15.66 -19.99 -4.69
N ILE A 41 -14.78 -19.19 -4.10
CA ILE A 41 -14.26 -17.98 -4.73
C ILE A 41 -12.83 -18.21 -5.24
N ASN A 42 -12.52 -17.78 -6.48
CA ASN A 42 -11.17 -17.80 -7.00
C ASN A 42 -10.25 -16.92 -6.13
N ALA A 43 -8.98 -17.30 -5.97
CA ALA A 43 -8.02 -16.65 -5.08
C ALA A 43 -7.92 -15.12 -5.26
N SER A 44 -8.10 -14.61 -6.47
CA SER A 44 -8.11 -13.16 -6.76
C SER A 44 -9.31 -12.44 -6.15
N HIS A 45 -10.52 -13.00 -6.27
CA HIS A 45 -11.73 -12.41 -5.67
C HIS A 45 -11.74 -12.51 -4.15
N LEU A 46 -11.09 -13.52 -3.61
CA LEU A 46 -10.92 -13.68 -2.17
C LEU A 46 -10.04 -12.57 -1.59
N SER A 47 -8.96 -12.27 -2.29
CA SER A 47 -8.03 -11.20 -1.87
C SER A 47 -8.69 -9.82 -1.92
N ASP A 48 -9.48 -9.53 -2.96
CA ASP A 48 -10.25 -8.29 -3.07
C ASP A 48 -11.23 -8.13 -1.89
N TYR A 49 -11.98 -9.18 -1.60
CA TYR A 49 -12.93 -9.18 -0.48
C TYR A 49 -12.24 -8.95 0.88
N LEU A 50 -11.07 -9.59 1.09
CA LEU A 50 -10.36 -9.47 2.36
C LEU A 50 -9.74 -8.08 2.55
N VAL A 51 -9.27 -7.44 1.47
CA VAL A 51 -8.78 -6.06 1.55
C VAL A 51 -9.92 -5.10 1.86
N ASP A 52 -11.09 -5.30 1.25
CA ASP A 52 -12.29 -4.52 1.56
C ASP A 52 -12.69 -4.68 3.04
N GLU A 53 -12.71 -5.89 3.55
CA GLU A 53 -12.99 -6.18 4.97
C GLU A 53 -11.98 -5.46 5.90
N VAL A 54 -10.68 -5.47 5.56
CA VAL A 54 -9.66 -4.75 6.32
C VAL A 54 -9.88 -3.24 6.24
N LEU A 55 -10.12 -2.69 5.04
CA LEU A 55 -10.34 -1.26 4.86
C LEU A 55 -11.61 -0.75 5.55
N ASP A 56 -12.63 -1.59 5.64
CA ASP A 56 -13.88 -1.25 6.33
C ASP A 56 -13.77 -1.39 7.86
N SER A 57 -12.79 -2.15 8.34
CA SER A 57 -12.55 -2.36 9.78
C SER A 57 -11.68 -1.29 10.43
N VAL A 58 -10.91 -0.53 9.65
CA VAL A 58 -10.04 0.54 10.15
C VAL A 58 -10.78 1.89 10.16
N ASP A 59 -10.28 2.81 10.98
CA ASP A 59 -10.83 4.17 10.99
C ASP A 59 -10.54 4.93 9.68
N PRO A 60 -11.32 5.98 9.37
CA PRO A 60 -11.17 6.71 8.10
C PRO A 60 -9.79 7.34 7.88
N ALA A 61 -9.09 7.74 8.95
CA ALA A 61 -7.75 8.31 8.83
C ALA A 61 -6.73 7.25 8.43
N THR A 62 -6.78 6.08 9.10
CA THR A 62 -5.97 4.91 8.75
C THR A 62 -6.28 4.43 7.34
N ARG A 63 -7.55 4.35 6.94
CA ARG A 63 -7.97 4.00 5.58
C ARG A 63 -7.32 4.94 4.55
N ASN A 64 -7.45 6.25 4.74
CA ASN A 64 -6.88 7.24 3.83
C ASN A 64 -5.34 7.14 3.76
N PHE A 65 -4.70 6.90 4.90
CA PHE A 65 -3.26 6.64 4.97
C PHE A 65 -2.86 5.42 4.12
N LEU A 66 -3.54 4.27 4.31
CA LEU A 66 -3.26 3.04 3.55
C LEU A 66 -3.40 3.25 2.05
N LEU A 67 -4.46 3.93 1.62
CA LEU A 67 -4.69 4.21 0.21
C LEU A 67 -3.59 5.10 -0.39
N LYS A 68 -3.28 6.23 0.23
CA LYS A 68 -2.28 7.17 -0.29
C LYS A 68 -0.87 6.59 -0.27
N SER A 69 -0.48 5.96 0.82
CA SER A 69 0.86 5.37 0.97
C SER A 69 1.09 4.16 0.04
N SER A 70 0.03 3.48 -0.39
CA SER A 70 0.13 2.34 -1.31
C SER A 70 0.72 2.69 -2.68
N LEU A 71 0.69 3.96 -3.08
CA LEU A 71 1.29 4.44 -4.32
C LEU A 71 2.82 4.39 -4.29
N LEU A 72 3.41 4.34 -3.09
CA LEU A 72 4.84 4.23 -2.87
C LEU A 72 5.25 2.75 -2.85
N ARG A 73 6.35 2.40 -3.53
CA ARG A 73 6.92 1.04 -3.49
C ARG A 73 7.67 0.79 -2.19
N SER A 74 8.37 1.80 -1.73
CA SER A 74 9.02 1.85 -0.42
C SER A 74 8.71 3.19 0.22
N MET A 75 8.68 3.22 1.54
CA MET A 75 8.20 4.35 2.33
C MET A 75 9.16 4.63 3.48
N ASN A 76 9.37 5.90 3.75
CA ASN A 76 10.02 6.39 4.94
C ASN A 76 9.26 7.59 5.50
N ASP A 77 9.70 8.12 6.64
CA ASP A 77 9.07 9.27 7.29
C ASP A 77 8.82 10.44 6.33
N ALA A 78 9.84 10.89 5.61
CA ALA A 78 9.76 12.06 4.73
C ALA A 78 8.73 11.89 3.59
N LEU A 79 8.66 10.69 2.99
CA LEU A 79 7.69 10.36 1.95
C LEU A 79 6.27 10.34 2.51
N ILE A 80 6.08 9.71 3.67
CA ILE A 80 4.77 9.62 4.31
C ILE A 80 4.25 10.98 4.70
N VAL A 81 5.06 11.80 5.37
CA VAL A 81 4.68 13.18 5.72
C VAL A 81 4.22 13.95 4.49
N ARG A 82 4.96 13.84 3.38
CA ARG A 82 4.66 14.58 2.16
C ARG A 82 3.42 14.09 1.42
N VAL A 83 3.23 12.77 1.36
CA VAL A 83 2.17 12.13 0.57
C VAL A 83 0.83 12.09 1.31
N THR A 84 0.87 11.89 2.63
CA THR A 84 -0.36 11.73 3.43
C THR A 84 -0.76 12.99 4.20
N GLY A 85 0.17 13.94 4.37
CA GLY A 85 -0.04 15.12 5.21
C GLY A 85 0.10 14.84 6.71
N SER A 86 0.67 13.70 7.07
CA SER A 86 0.91 13.32 8.47
C SER A 86 1.94 14.23 9.13
N GLU A 87 1.82 14.49 10.42
CA GLU A 87 2.83 15.20 11.19
C GLU A 87 4.07 14.36 11.53
N ASN A 88 3.92 13.02 11.58
CA ASN A 88 4.99 12.08 11.90
C ASN A 88 4.76 10.77 11.16
N GLY A 89 5.46 10.61 10.04
CA GLY A 89 5.33 9.45 9.17
C GLY A 89 5.88 8.17 9.82
N GLN A 90 6.99 8.27 10.54
CA GLN A 90 7.61 7.13 11.20
C GLN A 90 6.66 6.49 12.22
N LEU A 91 6.05 7.29 13.10
CA LEU A 91 5.08 6.78 14.08
C LEU A 91 3.87 6.13 13.41
N GLN A 92 3.40 6.69 12.30
CA GLN A 92 2.29 6.08 11.56
C GLN A 92 2.69 4.73 10.94
N LEU A 93 3.87 4.65 10.32
CA LEU A 93 4.38 3.41 9.76
C LEU A 93 4.53 2.32 10.83
N GLU A 94 5.09 2.66 11.98
CA GLU A 94 5.22 1.75 13.12
C GLU A 94 3.87 1.30 13.68
N GLU A 95 2.88 2.20 13.72
CA GLU A 95 1.53 1.86 14.15
C GLU A 95 0.85 0.89 13.17
N ILE A 96 0.97 1.12 11.88
CA ILE A 96 0.45 0.22 10.83
C ILE A 96 1.12 -1.15 10.90
N GLU A 97 2.46 -1.19 11.09
CA GLU A 97 3.20 -2.43 11.31
C GLU A 97 2.70 -3.18 12.56
N ARG A 98 2.53 -2.45 13.68
CA ARG A 98 2.05 -3.02 14.95
C ARG A 98 0.63 -3.59 14.85
N GLN A 99 -0.22 -2.97 14.05
CA GLN A 99 -1.57 -3.47 13.74
C GLN A 99 -1.55 -4.72 12.84
N GLY A 100 -0.39 -5.06 12.27
CA GLY A 100 -0.24 -6.22 11.41
C GLY A 100 -0.83 -6.01 10.00
N LEU A 101 -0.92 -4.78 9.53
CA LEU A 101 -1.52 -4.42 8.23
C LEU A 101 -0.53 -4.62 7.07
N PHE A 102 0.14 -5.78 7.05
CA PHE A 102 1.00 -6.24 5.94
C PHE A 102 2.12 -5.27 5.54
N LEU A 103 2.54 -4.43 6.46
CA LEU A 103 3.70 -3.58 6.34
C LEU A 103 4.92 -4.29 6.93
N THR A 104 6.04 -4.27 6.21
CA THR A 104 7.30 -4.88 6.65
C THR A 104 8.43 -3.88 6.53
N ARG A 105 9.38 -3.96 7.48
CA ARG A 105 10.63 -3.20 7.43
C ARG A 105 11.54 -3.80 6.36
N MET A 106 12.21 -2.94 5.60
CA MET A 106 13.11 -3.33 4.52
C MET A 106 14.58 -3.27 4.93
N ASP A 107 14.89 -2.58 5.99
CA ASP A 107 16.24 -2.31 6.46
C ASP A 107 16.38 -2.45 8.00
N ASP A 108 17.63 -2.57 8.47
CA ASP A 108 18.03 -2.50 9.87
C ASP A 108 18.83 -1.20 10.04
N PRO A 109 18.25 -0.07 10.28
CA PRO A 109 17.56 0.36 11.49
C PRO A 109 16.02 0.51 11.38
N GLY A 110 15.39 0.14 10.30
CA GLY A 110 13.92 0.17 10.20
C GLY A 110 13.36 1.54 9.84
N GLU A 111 14.08 2.26 8.97
CA GLU A 111 13.64 3.55 8.43
C GLU A 111 12.79 3.37 7.16
N TRP A 112 12.97 2.24 6.45
CA TRP A 112 12.29 1.93 5.22
C TRP A 112 11.28 0.80 5.40
N PHE A 113 10.10 1.01 4.83
CA PHE A 113 8.97 0.08 4.88
C PHE A 113 8.42 -0.20 3.49
N SER A 114 7.79 -1.35 3.33
CA SER A 114 6.99 -1.68 2.14
C SER A 114 5.78 -2.52 2.52
N TYR A 115 4.72 -2.40 1.73
CA TYR A 115 3.60 -3.32 1.81
C TYR A 115 3.95 -4.67 1.17
N HIS A 116 3.36 -5.73 1.71
CA HIS A 116 3.35 -7.00 1.00
C HIS A 116 2.81 -6.78 -0.42
N PRO A 117 3.45 -7.34 -1.48
CA PRO A 117 3.11 -7.04 -2.87
C PRO A 117 1.63 -7.16 -3.21
N LEU A 118 0.97 -8.24 -2.76
CA LEU A 118 -0.46 -8.45 -2.96
C LEU A 118 -1.30 -7.35 -2.29
N PHE A 119 -1.10 -7.12 -1.01
CA PHE A 119 -1.84 -6.10 -0.27
C PHE A 119 -1.65 -4.71 -0.89
N GLY A 120 -0.40 -4.34 -1.20
CA GLY A 120 -0.10 -3.07 -1.87
C GLY A 120 -0.75 -2.94 -3.25
N SER A 121 -0.87 -4.02 -4.04
CA SER A 121 -1.53 -3.97 -5.34
C SER A 121 -3.03 -3.69 -5.23
N PHE A 122 -3.71 -4.31 -4.26
CA PHE A 122 -5.13 -4.08 -4.01
C PHE A 122 -5.41 -2.68 -3.46
N LEU A 123 -4.58 -2.21 -2.53
CA LEU A 123 -4.68 -0.84 -2.03
C LEU A 123 -4.52 0.19 -3.16
N ARG A 124 -3.55 -0.02 -4.07
CA ARG A 124 -3.35 0.86 -5.24
C ARG A 124 -4.57 0.87 -6.16
N GLN A 125 -5.15 -0.28 -6.44
CA GLN A 125 -6.36 -0.37 -7.26
C GLN A 125 -7.52 0.40 -6.61
N ARG A 126 -7.71 0.25 -5.31
CA ARG A 126 -8.71 1.01 -4.55
C ARG A 126 -8.41 2.51 -4.57
N CYS A 127 -7.16 2.89 -4.34
CA CYS A 127 -6.73 4.28 -4.40
C CYS A 127 -7.06 4.93 -5.74
N GLN A 128 -6.82 4.22 -6.85
CA GLN A 128 -7.13 4.71 -8.20
C GLN A 128 -8.62 4.99 -8.42
N TRP A 129 -9.50 4.27 -7.75
CA TRP A 129 -10.94 4.49 -7.85
C TRP A 129 -11.44 5.55 -6.88
N GLU A 130 -11.05 5.45 -5.63
CA GLU A 130 -11.58 6.32 -4.57
C GLU A 130 -10.93 7.72 -4.58
N LEU A 131 -9.65 7.81 -4.91
CA LEU A 131 -8.88 9.05 -4.88
C LEU A 131 -8.45 9.53 -6.28
N ALA A 132 -9.19 9.15 -7.32
CA ALA A 132 -8.86 9.46 -8.72
C ALA A 132 -8.54 10.96 -8.97
N VAL A 133 -9.27 11.84 -8.31
CA VAL A 133 -9.08 13.30 -8.43
C VAL A 133 -7.81 13.77 -7.73
N GLU A 134 -7.42 13.12 -6.64
CA GLU A 134 -6.25 13.48 -5.83
C GLU A 134 -4.95 12.87 -6.36
N LEU A 135 -5.03 11.82 -7.20
CA LEU A 135 -3.85 11.07 -7.67
C LEU A 135 -2.73 11.95 -8.24
N PRO A 136 -3.00 12.93 -9.12
CA PRO A 136 -1.94 13.77 -9.67
C PRO A 136 -1.18 14.55 -8.60
N GLU A 137 -1.89 15.08 -7.60
CA GLU A 137 -1.29 15.81 -6.49
C GLU A 137 -0.45 14.90 -5.59
N ILE A 138 -0.96 13.70 -5.27
CA ILE A 138 -0.25 12.71 -4.46
C ILE A 138 1.05 12.28 -5.17
N HIS A 139 0.98 12.01 -6.47
CA HIS A 139 2.16 11.65 -7.25
C HIS A 139 3.16 12.80 -7.38
N ARG A 140 2.70 14.05 -7.51
CA ARG A 140 3.57 15.22 -7.52
C ARG A 140 4.31 15.35 -6.18
N ALA A 141 3.59 15.26 -5.06
CA ALA A 141 4.16 15.29 -3.72
C ALA A 141 5.22 14.20 -3.50
N ALA A 142 4.94 12.98 -4.00
CA ALA A 142 5.89 11.87 -3.96
C ALA A 142 7.14 12.16 -4.80
N ALA A 143 6.98 12.67 -6.04
CA ALA A 143 8.11 13.01 -6.91
C ALA A 143 9.03 14.07 -6.28
N GLU A 144 8.46 15.12 -5.70
CA GLU A 144 9.22 16.16 -4.98
C GLU A 144 10.02 15.55 -3.80
N SER A 145 9.40 14.67 -3.02
CA SER A 145 10.05 14.05 -1.88
C SER A 145 11.18 13.10 -2.32
N TRP A 146 10.97 12.32 -3.39
CA TRP A 146 12.01 11.46 -3.96
C TRP A 146 13.19 12.25 -4.50
N MET A 147 12.93 13.38 -5.17
CA MET A 147 13.99 14.29 -5.63
C MET A 147 14.80 14.86 -4.47
N ALA A 148 14.13 15.33 -3.43
CA ALA A 148 14.78 15.88 -2.24
C ALA A 148 15.70 14.87 -1.53
N GLN A 149 15.39 13.58 -1.66
CA GLN A 149 16.17 12.47 -1.09
C GLN A 149 17.24 11.91 -2.04
N GLY A 150 17.35 12.44 -3.28
CA GLY A 150 18.36 12.02 -4.26
C GLY A 150 18.00 10.74 -5.02
N PHE A 151 16.72 10.43 -5.18
CA PHE A 151 16.22 9.27 -5.94
C PHE A 151 15.49 9.71 -7.22
N PRO A 152 16.21 10.20 -8.26
CA PRO A 152 15.60 10.73 -9.47
C PRO A 152 14.78 9.70 -10.26
N SER A 153 15.17 8.43 -10.22
CA SER A 153 14.44 7.36 -10.93
C SER A 153 13.02 7.19 -10.38
N GLU A 154 12.86 7.19 -9.05
CA GLU A 154 11.56 7.12 -8.39
C GLU A 154 10.75 8.40 -8.63
N ALA A 155 11.40 9.55 -8.60
CA ALA A 155 10.78 10.83 -8.90
C ALA A 155 10.22 10.89 -10.33
N ILE A 156 10.98 10.42 -11.33
CA ILE A 156 10.53 10.31 -12.73
C ILE A 156 9.28 9.46 -12.84
N HIS A 157 9.26 8.30 -12.17
CA HIS A 157 8.10 7.41 -12.16
C HIS A 157 6.85 8.13 -11.66
N HIS A 158 6.95 8.86 -10.56
CA HIS A 158 5.85 9.61 -9.99
C HIS A 158 5.47 10.85 -10.80
N ALA A 159 6.43 11.57 -11.39
CA ALA A 159 6.16 12.71 -12.29
C ALA A 159 5.38 12.28 -13.54
N LEU A 160 5.73 11.13 -14.11
CA LEU A 160 4.97 10.53 -15.22
C LEU A 160 3.54 10.17 -14.80
N ALA A 161 3.36 9.56 -13.64
CA ALA A 161 2.04 9.19 -13.13
C ALA A 161 1.17 10.41 -12.77
N ALA A 162 1.80 11.52 -12.35
CA ALA A 162 1.12 12.81 -12.14
C ALA A 162 0.69 13.49 -13.44
N GLY A 163 1.25 13.08 -14.59
CA GLY A 163 1.06 13.77 -15.87
C GLY A 163 1.74 15.16 -15.91
N ASP A 164 2.73 15.41 -15.06
CA ASP A 164 3.42 16.68 -14.95
C ASP A 164 4.65 16.74 -15.86
N ALA A 165 4.42 17.18 -17.11
CA ALA A 165 5.47 17.28 -18.12
C ALA A 165 6.55 18.33 -17.76
N SER A 166 6.21 19.37 -17.00
CA SER A 166 7.17 20.38 -16.57
C SER A 166 8.12 19.83 -15.52
N MET A 167 7.59 19.18 -14.49
CA MET A 167 8.39 18.50 -13.48
C MET A 167 9.28 17.42 -14.09
N LEU A 168 8.75 16.59 -15.00
CA LEU A 168 9.51 15.56 -15.68
C LEU A 168 10.70 16.15 -16.45
N ARG A 169 10.47 17.22 -17.21
CA ARG A 169 11.54 17.90 -17.95
C ARG A 169 12.61 18.45 -17.00
N ASP A 170 12.19 19.08 -15.91
CA ASP A 170 13.13 19.68 -14.95
C ASP A 170 13.99 18.62 -14.26
N ILE A 171 13.43 17.46 -13.93
CA ILE A 171 14.19 16.31 -13.41
C ILE A 171 15.21 15.82 -14.44
N LEU A 172 14.79 15.63 -15.70
CA LEU A 172 15.67 15.09 -16.77
C LEU A 172 16.79 16.04 -17.18
N LEU A 173 16.63 17.35 -17.01
CA LEU A 173 17.65 18.33 -17.37
C LEU A 173 18.68 18.57 -16.25
N ASN A 174 18.32 18.27 -14.99
CA ASN A 174 19.17 18.54 -13.83
C ASN A 174 19.88 17.29 -13.28
N HIS A 175 19.62 16.10 -13.87
CA HIS A 175 20.19 14.81 -13.50
C HIS A 175 20.53 13.94 -14.69
#